data_4e7480df69ac54a2c649ce99801184e7
#
_entry.id   4e7480df69ac54a2c649ce99801184e7
#
_cell.length_a   1.000
_cell.length_b   1.000
_cell.length_c   1.000
_cell.angle_alpha   90.00
_cell.angle_beta   90.00
_cell.angle_gamma   90.00
#
_symmetry.space_group_name_H-M   'P 1'
#
loop_
_entity.id
_entity.type
_entity.pdbx_description
1 polymer ?
#
loop_
_entity_poly.entity_id
_entity_poly.type
_entity_poly.pdbx_seq_one_letter_code
_entity_poly.pdbx_strand_id
1 'polypeptide(L)'
;MNTDQVVLITGATGDFGPYVVRGFAAEGARLSITARKLEEAQKLVRELGLSDDRALPYVVDVTNADSVRRWVEAVKEKWGRADVLVNVAGGYKPGKPVHEMEEADWDFMLNLNARSAFLTCRAVIPLMLAQGSGKIVNVGSKAALAAGRKSAAYAVSKSAVLRLTEALSAEVRDKGINVNAVIPSTLDTPGNRAAQPDADASKWVKPDDLAAVILFLASDAANAIHGAHLPVYGRGG
;
A
#
# COMPACT_ATOMS: atom_id res chain seq x y z
N MET A 1 -10.29 3.79 16.05
CA MET A 1 -9.08 4.60 15.73
C MET A 1 -9.23 6.01 16.28
N ASN A 2 -8.14 6.74 16.44
CA ASN A 2 -8.21 8.15 16.85
C ASN A 2 -8.65 8.98 15.64
N THR A 3 -9.67 9.81 15.80
CA THR A 3 -10.29 10.61 14.71
C THR A 3 -9.36 11.63 14.03
N ASP A 4 -8.14 11.84 14.59
CA ASP A 4 -7.15 12.80 14.08
C ASP A 4 -5.91 12.15 13.43
N GLN A 5 -5.92 10.85 13.18
CA GLN A 5 -4.77 10.17 12.56
C GLN A 5 -4.48 10.70 11.16
N VAL A 6 -3.22 10.96 10.88
CA VAL A 6 -2.72 11.34 9.55
C VAL A 6 -2.28 10.08 8.80
N VAL A 7 -3.01 9.74 7.74
CA VAL A 7 -2.81 8.53 6.95
C VAL A 7 -2.31 8.87 5.54
N LEU A 8 -1.17 8.32 5.20
CA LEU A 8 -0.56 8.44 3.88
C LEU A 8 -0.88 7.19 3.07
N ILE A 9 -1.49 7.34 1.90
CA ILE A 9 -1.89 6.20 1.07
C ILE A 9 -1.29 6.35 -0.33
N THR A 10 -0.39 5.43 -0.70
CA THR A 10 0.11 5.34 -2.08
C THR A 10 -0.85 4.56 -2.95
N GLY A 11 -0.93 4.90 -4.25
CA GLY A 11 -1.84 4.21 -5.16
C GLY A 11 -3.33 4.36 -4.80
N ALA A 12 -3.68 5.47 -4.14
CA ALA A 12 -5.01 5.73 -3.60
C ALA A 12 -6.13 5.77 -4.65
N THR A 13 -5.80 6.06 -5.92
CA THR A 13 -6.75 6.13 -7.04
C THR A 13 -6.74 4.91 -7.97
N GLY A 14 -5.92 3.88 -7.64
CA GLY A 14 -5.92 2.62 -8.38
C GLY A 14 -7.12 1.72 -8.02
N ASP A 15 -7.15 0.51 -8.59
CA ASP A 15 -8.29 -0.43 -8.44
C ASP A 15 -8.64 -0.77 -6.98
N PHE A 16 -7.67 -0.80 -6.08
CA PHE A 16 -7.88 -1.12 -4.67
C PHE A 16 -7.83 0.10 -3.75
N GLY A 17 -7.04 1.12 -4.09
CA GLY A 17 -6.80 2.30 -3.25
C GLY A 17 -8.06 2.99 -2.72
N PRO A 18 -9.12 3.20 -3.54
CA PRO A 18 -10.34 3.86 -3.09
C PRO A 18 -11.06 3.15 -1.92
N TYR A 19 -10.93 1.83 -1.79
CA TYR A 19 -11.49 1.07 -0.66
C TYR A 19 -10.74 1.37 0.64
N VAL A 20 -9.42 1.46 0.57
CA VAL A 20 -8.58 1.85 1.72
C VAL A 20 -8.88 3.29 2.13
N VAL A 21 -8.94 4.21 1.16
CA VAL A 21 -9.28 5.63 1.41
C VAL A 21 -10.64 5.77 2.08
N ARG A 22 -11.68 5.09 1.57
CA ARG A 22 -13.03 5.09 2.18
C ARG A 22 -13.02 4.57 3.61
N GLY A 23 -12.31 3.47 3.86
CA GLY A 23 -12.21 2.91 5.20
C GLY A 23 -11.65 3.91 6.21
N PHE A 24 -10.52 4.52 5.92
CA PHE A 24 -9.92 5.53 6.81
C PHE A 24 -10.73 6.83 6.87
N ALA A 25 -11.39 7.24 5.78
CA ALA A 25 -12.29 8.39 5.78
C ALA A 25 -13.46 8.22 6.76
N ALA A 26 -14.06 7.03 6.78
CA ALA A 26 -15.14 6.67 7.70
C ALA A 26 -14.72 6.68 9.17
N GLU A 27 -13.45 6.34 9.47
CA GLU A 27 -12.86 6.42 10.82
C GLU A 27 -12.48 7.86 11.24
N GLY A 28 -12.71 8.87 10.38
CA GLY A 28 -12.41 10.26 10.71
C GLY A 28 -11.01 10.72 10.42
N ALA A 29 -10.15 9.92 9.81
CA ALA A 29 -8.74 10.23 9.57
C ALA A 29 -8.54 11.44 8.62
N ARG A 30 -7.37 12.07 8.73
CA ARG A 30 -6.81 13.03 7.76
C ARG A 30 -6.02 12.27 6.73
N LEU A 31 -6.30 12.45 5.43
CA LEU A 31 -5.84 11.57 4.37
C LEU A 31 -4.95 12.29 3.36
N SER A 32 -3.71 11.83 3.22
CA SER A 32 -2.91 12.17 2.05
C SER A 32 -3.17 11.15 0.94
N ILE A 33 -3.90 11.59 -0.08
CA ILE A 33 -4.42 10.78 -1.19
C ILE A 33 -3.54 11.01 -2.41
N THR A 34 -2.71 10.02 -2.76
CA THR A 34 -1.79 10.17 -3.87
C THR A 34 -2.33 9.59 -5.18
N ALA A 35 -2.01 10.26 -6.28
CA ALA A 35 -2.32 9.82 -7.63
C ALA A 35 -1.19 10.17 -8.60
N ARG A 36 -1.26 9.65 -9.83
CA ARG A 36 -0.41 10.08 -10.93
C ARG A 36 -0.88 11.40 -11.57
N LYS A 37 -2.19 11.71 -11.44
CA LYS A 37 -2.81 12.94 -11.89
C LYS A 37 -3.60 13.56 -10.74
N LEU A 38 -3.46 14.86 -10.54
CA LEU A 38 -4.07 15.55 -9.42
C LEU A 38 -5.61 15.45 -9.44
N GLU A 39 -6.19 15.50 -10.63
CA GLU A 39 -7.64 15.45 -10.83
C GLU A 39 -8.26 14.15 -10.31
N GLU A 40 -7.52 13.02 -10.41
CA GLU A 40 -7.98 11.72 -9.90
C GLU A 40 -8.07 11.74 -8.36
N ALA A 41 -7.05 12.28 -7.68
CA ALA A 41 -7.07 12.42 -6.23
C ALA A 41 -8.15 13.40 -5.76
N GLN A 42 -8.28 14.55 -6.43
CA GLN A 42 -9.32 15.55 -6.14
C GLN A 42 -10.73 15.01 -6.36
N LYS A 43 -10.92 14.19 -7.40
CA LYS A 43 -12.20 13.51 -7.65
C LYS A 43 -12.59 12.64 -6.46
N LEU A 44 -11.66 11.81 -5.97
CA LEU A 44 -11.91 10.94 -4.81
C LEU A 44 -12.20 11.75 -3.54
N VAL A 45 -11.50 12.85 -3.30
CA VAL A 45 -11.79 13.79 -2.20
C VAL A 45 -13.23 14.31 -2.26
N ARG A 46 -13.67 14.77 -3.44
CA ARG A 46 -15.06 15.26 -3.64
C ARG A 46 -16.10 14.16 -3.46
N GLU A 47 -15.87 12.97 -4.01
CA GLU A 47 -16.78 11.83 -3.86
C GLU A 47 -17.00 11.41 -2.40
N LEU A 48 -15.97 11.61 -1.57
CA LEU A 48 -16.03 11.28 -0.14
C LEU A 48 -16.47 12.47 0.74
N GLY A 49 -16.70 13.64 0.16
CA GLY A 49 -17.09 14.85 0.90
C GLY A 49 -16.04 15.29 1.94
N LEU A 50 -14.75 15.04 1.66
CA LEU A 50 -13.68 15.40 2.57
C LEU A 50 -13.38 16.89 2.46
N SER A 51 -13.31 17.58 3.61
CA SER A 51 -12.91 18.99 3.70
C SER A 51 -11.40 19.15 3.52
N ASP A 52 -10.96 20.38 3.22
CA ASP A 52 -9.56 20.70 2.94
C ASP A 52 -8.63 20.43 4.14
N ASP A 53 -9.12 20.55 5.37
CA ASP A 53 -8.37 20.21 6.59
C ASP A 53 -8.19 18.68 6.77
N ARG A 54 -9.07 17.89 6.17
CA ARG A 54 -9.03 16.42 6.23
C ARG A 54 -8.39 15.75 5.02
N ALA A 55 -8.13 16.45 3.92
CA ALA A 55 -7.59 15.85 2.72
C ALA A 55 -6.39 16.62 2.16
N LEU A 56 -5.39 15.88 1.69
CA LEU A 56 -4.25 16.36 0.89
C LEU A 56 -4.16 15.51 -0.38
N PRO A 57 -4.86 15.90 -1.46
CA PRO A 57 -4.62 15.28 -2.76
C PRO A 57 -3.24 15.71 -3.29
N TYR A 58 -2.43 14.72 -3.71
CA TYR A 58 -1.04 15.00 -4.11
C TYR A 58 -0.59 14.13 -5.28
N VAL A 59 0.19 14.72 -6.19
CA VAL A 59 0.81 13.98 -7.32
C VAL A 59 2.14 13.40 -6.88
N VAL A 60 2.26 12.08 -6.93
CA VAL A 60 3.50 11.37 -6.57
C VAL A 60 3.86 10.32 -7.62
N ASP A 61 5.09 10.39 -8.08
CA ASP A 61 5.77 9.22 -8.65
C ASP A 61 6.49 8.46 -7.52
N VAL A 62 5.89 7.36 -7.09
CA VAL A 62 6.41 6.54 -5.99
C VAL A 62 7.72 5.83 -6.33
N THR A 63 8.13 5.81 -7.61
CA THR A 63 9.42 5.24 -8.06
C THR A 63 10.55 6.28 -8.06
N ASN A 64 10.22 7.56 -7.83
CA ASN A 64 11.17 8.67 -7.81
C ASN A 64 11.37 9.18 -6.36
N ALA A 65 12.60 9.09 -5.87
CA ALA A 65 12.94 9.44 -4.49
C ALA A 65 12.64 10.91 -4.12
N ASP A 66 12.90 11.84 -5.05
CA ASP A 66 12.64 13.27 -4.81
C ASP A 66 11.15 13.60 -4.83
N SER A 67 10.37 12.91 -5.68
CA SER A 67 8.91 13.04 -5.68
C SER A 67 8.32 12.57 -4.36
N VAL A 68 8.76 11.42 -3.86
CA VAL A 68 8.32 10.88 -2.56
C VAL A 68 8.73 11.80 -1.41
N ARG A 69 9.95 12.33 -1.42
CA ARG A 69 10.43 13.25 -0.38
C ARG A 69 9.56 14.51 -0.31
N ARG A 70 9.31 15.17 -1.45
CA ARG A 70 8.44 16.39 -1.51
C ARG A 70 7.02 16.08 -1.02
N TRP A 71 6.48 14.92 -1.32
CA TRP A 71 5.18 14.51 -0.81
C TRP A 71 5.16 14.43 0.72
N VAL A 72 6.14 13.75 1.33
CA VAL A 72 6.20 13.61 2.79
C VAL A 72 6.45 14.97 3.47
N GLU A 73 7.25 15.85 2.85
CA GLU A 73 7.43 17.23 3.30
C GLU A 73 6.09 18.00 3.31
N ALA A 74 5.30 17.91 2.24
CA ALA A 74 3.98 18.54 2.18
C ALA A 74 3.00 18.01 3.25
N VAL A 75 3.05 16.70 3.57
CA VAL A 75 2.29 16.13 4.68
C VAL A 75 2.74 16.70 6.01
N LYS A 76 4.06 16.77 6.22
CA LYS A 76 4.65 17.36 7.43
C LYS A 76 4.30 18.83 7.59
N GLU A 77 4.36 19.61 6.53
CA GLU A 77 3.98 21.04 6.53
C GLU A 77 2.50 21.23 6.89
N LYS A 78 1.63 20.37 6.35
CA LYS A 78 0.18 20.50 6.56
C LYS A 78 -0.27 20.06 7.96
N TRP A 79 0.27 18.93 8.46
CA TRP A 79 -0.25 18.30 9.69
C TRP A 79 0.81 18.02 10.76
N GLY A 80 2.10 18.20 10.48
CA GLY A 80 3.20 18.02 11.43
C GLY A 80 3.52 16.56 11.77
N ARG A 81 2.75 15.59 11.25
CA ARG A 81 2.84 14.18 11.63
C ARG A 81 2.45 13.23 10.51
N ALA A 82 2.81 11.95 10.68
CA ALA A 82 2.37 10.82 9.85
C ALA A 82 2.14 9.61 10.76
N ASP A 83 0.89 9.21 10.97
CA ASP A 83 0.57 8.13 11.90
C ASP A 83 0.53 6.78 11.20
N VAL A 84 0.04 6.76 9.95
CA VAL A 84 -0.08 5.53 9.16
C VAL A 84 0.45 5.76 7.76
N LEU A 85 1.23 4.81 7.26
CA LEU A 85 1.58 4.67 5.85
C LEU A 85 0.98 3.37 5.31
N VAL A 86 0.16 3.47 4.26
CA VAL A 86 -0.34 2.30 3.53
C VAL A 86 0.26 2.28 2.12
N ASN A 87 1.13 1.32 1.87
CA ASN A 87 1.75 1.11 0.56
C ASN A 87 0.85 0.22 -0.31
N VAL A 88 -0.14 0.85 -0.98
CA VAL A 88 -1.02 0.19 -1.94
C VAL A 88 -0.44 0.23 -3.36
N ALA A 89 0.37 1.26 -3.68
CA ALA A 89 0.98 1.38 -4.99
C ALA A 89 1.75 0.11 -5.36
N GLY A 90 1.48 -0.38 -6.55
CA GLY A 90 2.05 -1.61 -7.08
C GLY A 90 1.20 -2.11 -8.24
N GLY A 91 1.61 -3.19 -8.85
CA GLY A 91 0.86 -3.76 -9.95
C GLY A 91 1.41 -5.11 -10.40
N TYR A 92 0.65 -5.75 -11.25
CA TYR A 92 1.01 -6.98 -11.94
C TYR A 92 1.11 -6.71 -13.44
N LYS A 93 2.15 -7.22 -14.06
CA LYS A 93 2.27 -7.31 -15.52
C LYS A 93 2.46 -8.79 -15.89
N PRO A 94 1.65 -9.35 -16.79
CA PRO A 94 1.88 -10.69 -17.31
C PRO A 94 3.28 -10.79 -17.89
N GLY A 95 4.04 -11.80 -17.47
CA GLY A 95 5.42 -12.00 -17.89
C GLY A 95 5.58 -13.08 -18.95
N LYS A 96 6.84 -13.28 -19.36
CA LYS A 96 7.32 -14.37 -20.20
C LYS A 96 8.07 -15.42 -19.33
N PRO A 97 8.41 -16.61 -19.86
CA PRO A 97 9.42 -17.46 -19.23
C PRO A 97 10.71 -16.66 -18.98
N VAL A 98 11.45 -16.99 -17.92
CA VAL A 98 12.63 -16.20 -17.50
C VAL A 98 13.65 -16.01 -18.61
N HIS A 99 13.92 -17.03 -19.42
CA HIS A 99 14.88 -16.97 -20.53
C HIS A 99 14.40 -16.14 -21.74
N GLU A 100 13.14 -15.72 -21.75
CA GLU A 100 12.53 -14.85 -22.78
C GLU A 100 12.14 -13.48 -22.24
N MET A 101 12.39 -13.21 -20.94
CA MET A 101 11.97 -11.97 -20.27
C MET A 101 12.94 -10.85 -20.63
N GLU A 102 12.41 -9.71 -21.03
CA GLU A 102 13.20 -8.50 -21.21
C GLU A 102 13.64 -7.93 -19.85
N GLU A 103 14.89 -7.47 -19.76
CA GLU A 103 15.39 -6.82 -18.53
C GLU A 103 14.53 -5.63 -18.11
N ALA A 104 14.01 -4.88 -19.07
CA ALA A 104 13.09 -3.76 -18.78
C ALA A 104 11.80 -4.17 -18.07
N ASP A 105 11.26 -5.37 -18.35
CA ASP A 105 10.06 -5.89 -17.66
C ASP A 105 10.40 -6.32 -16.23
N TRP A 106 11.58 -6.89 -16.03
CA TRP A 106 12.12 -7.22 -14.72
C TRP A 106 12.29 -5.95 -13.88
N ASP A 107 13.01 -4.96 -14.39
CA ASP A 107 13.27 -3.69 -13.71
C ASP A 107 11.99 -2.93 -13.42
N PHE A 108 11.04 -2.93 -14.36
CA PHE A 108 9.74 -2.29 -14.16
C PHE A 108 8.99 -2.89 -12.95
N MET A 109 8.95 -4.22 -12.81
CA MET A 109 8.26 -4.86 -11.69
C MET A 109 8.96 -4.59 -10.36
N LEU A 110 10.29 -4.65 -10.31
CA LEU A 110 11.05 -4.32 -9.11
C LEU A 110 10.87 -2.85 -8.71
N ASN A 111 10.96 -1.94 -9.67
CA ASN A 111 10.77 -0.51 -9.41
C ASN A 111 9.36 -0.21 -8.91
N LEU A 112 8.34 -0.75 -9.58
CA LEU A 112 6.95 -0.45 -9.25
C LEU A 112 6.54 -1.02 -7.89
N ASN A 113 6.98 -2.23 -7.51
CA ASN A 113 6.53 -2.91 -6.29
C ASN A 113 7.54 -2.77 -5.12
N ALA A 114 8.79 -3.18 -5.32
CA ALA A 114 9.77 -3.23 -4.24
C ALA A 114 10.39 -1.85 -3.95
N ARG A 115 10.91 -1.19 -4.99
CA ARG A 115 11.56 0.12 -4.84
C ARG A 115 10.59 1.19 -4.35
N SER A 116 9.35 1.22 -4.83
CA SER A 116 8.34 2.19 -4.38
C SER A 116 8.06 2.05 -2.88
N ALA A 117 7.85 0.83 -2.37
CA ALA A 117 7.65 0.57 -0.95
C ALA A 117 8.88 0.99 -0.12
N PHE A 118 10.09 0.69 -0.60
CA PHE A 118 11.32 1.14 0.05
C PHE A 118 11.41 2.66 0.13
N LEU A 119 11.17 3.38 -0.97
CA LEU A 119 11.30 4.85 -1.02
C LEU A 119 10.28 5.54 -0.10
N THR A 120 9.04 5.07 -0.07
CA THR A 120 7.99 5.63 0.78
C THR A 120 8.25 5.36 2.26
N CYS A 121 8.64 4.13 2.64
CA CYS A 121 9.05 3.81 4.01
C CYS A 121 10.25 4.64 4.45
N ARG A 122 11.30 4.71 3.64
CA ARG A 122 12.50 5.52 3.90
C ARG A 122 12.18 6.99 4.16
N ALA A 123 11.23 7.56 3.44
CA ALA A 123 10.86 8.96 3.59
C ALA A 123 9.97 9.23 4.81
N VAL A 124 9.07 8.30 5.17
CA VAL A 124 8.11 8.48 6.27
C VAL A 124 8.69 8.11 7.64
N ILE A 125 9.51 7.08 7.73
CA ILE A 125 10.06 6.58 9.00
C ILE A 125 10.75 7.67 9.84
N PRO A 126 11.56 8.60 9.30
CA PRO A 126 12.16 9.67 10.11
C PRO A 126 11.12 10.54 10.85
N LEU A 127 9.97 10.79 10.22
CA LEU A 127 8.88 11.54 10.85
C LEU A 127 8.23 10.72 11.97
N MET A 128 7.98 9.44 11.74
CA MET A 128 7.44 8.52 12.74
C MET A 128 8.40 8.31 13.92
N LEU A 129 9.72 8.25 13.67
CA LEU A 129 10.74 8.17 14.73
C LEU A 129 10.75 9.42 15.60
N ALA A 130 10.62 10.61 15.01
CA ALA A 130 10.54 11.87 15.74
C ALA A 130 9.28 11.96 16.63
N GLN A 131 8.18 11.30 16.24
CA GLN A 131 6.93 11.22 17.03
C GLN A 131 6.96 10.07 18.07
N GLY A 132 7.85 9.10 17.94
CA GLY A 132 7.89 7.90 18.80
C GLY A 132 6.73 6.91 18.52
N SER A 133 6.06 7.01 17.39
CA SER A 133 4.94 6.13 17.05
C SER A 133 4.67 6.12 15.54
N GLY A 134 4.14 5.01 15.02
CA GLY A 134 3.73 4.90 13.62
C GLY A 134 3.26 3.49 13.24
N LYS A 135 2.50 3.41 12.16
CA LYS A 135 2.03 2.15 11.58
C LYS A 135 2.32 2.13 10.09
N ILE A 136 2.96 1.08 9.61
CA ILE A 136 3.23 0.88 8.18
C ILE A 136 2.58 -0.44 7.75
N VAL A 137 1.72 -0.38 6.74
CA VAL A 137 1.09 -1.57 6.15
C VAL A 137 1.46 -1.65 4.67
N ASN A 138 2.19 -2.70 4.33
CA ASN A 138 2.60 -2.99 2.95
C ASN A 138 1.64 -3.99 2.30
N VAL A 139 1.26 -3.75 1.04
CA VAL A 139 0.46 -4.70 0.27
C VAL A 139 1.38 -5.65 -0.51
N GLY A 140 1.52 -6.85 0.02
CA GLY A 140 2.19 -7.96 -0.63
C GLY A 140 1.36 -8.66 -1.69
N SER A 141 1.52 -9.97 -1.82
CA SER A 141 0.72 -10.84 -2.68
C SER A 141 0.97 -12.31 -2.32
N LYS A 142 -0.02 -13.19 -2.52
CA LYS A 142 0.17 -14.66 -2.44
C LYS A 142 1.32 -15.14 -3.34
N ALA A 143 1.56 -14.47 -4.50
CA ALA A 143 2.67 -14.76 -5.40
C ALA A 143 4.06 -14.56 -4.74
N ALA A 144 4.16 -13.81 -3.65
CA ALA A 144 5.41 -13.67 -2.88
C ALA A 144 5.79 -14.95 -2.11
N LEU A 145 4.83 -15.82 -1.83
CA LEU A 145 5.03 -17.08 -1.11
C LEU A 145 5.16 -18.26 -2.07
N ALA A 146 4.42 -18.26 -3.19
CA ALA A 146 4.43 -19.31 -4.19
C ALA A 146 4.22 -18.69 -5.58
N ALA A 147 5.30 -18.66 -6.36
CA ALA A 147 5.28 -18.07 -7.71
C ALA A 147 4.58 -19.00 -8.71
N GLY A 148 3.72 -18.42 -9.55
CA GLY A 148 3.15 -19.09 -10.70
C GLY A 148 4.07 -19.06 -11.93
N ARG A 149 3.68 -19.77 -12.99
CA ARG A 149 4.39 -19.72 -14.28
C ARG A 149 4.35 -18.29 -14.84
N LYS A 150 5.42 -17.84 -15.47
CA LYS A 150 5.55 -16.52 -16.13
C LYS A 150 5.32 -15.32 -15.18
N SER A 151 5.50 -15.50 -13.87
CA SER A 151 5.32 -14.44 -12.89
C SER A 151 6.60 -14.08 -12.12
N ALA A 152 7.78 -14.46 -12.63
CA ALA A 152 9.04 -14.35 -11.88
C ALA A 152 9.32 -12.93 -11.39
N ALA A 153 9.30 -11.91 -12.26
CA ALA A 153 9.56 -10.54 -11.87
C ALA A 153 8.57 -10.02 -10.81
N TYR A 154 7.27 -10.32 -11.00
CA TYR A 154 6.24 -9.94 -10.02
C TYR A 154 6.44 -10.66 -8.69
N ALA A 155 6.61 -11.98 -8.70
CA ALA A 155 6.77 -12.78 -7.48
C ALA A 155 8.01 -12.31 -6.68
N VAL A 156 9.15 -12.13 -7.35
CA VAL A 156 10.38 -11.63 -6.73
C VAL A 156 10.16 -10.22 -6.17
N SER A 157 9.53 -9.32 -6.92
CA SER A 157 9.26 -7.95 -6.43
C SER A 157 8.37 -7.94 -5.19
N LYS A 158 7.35 -8.81 -5.13
CA LYS A 158 6.46 -8.93 -3.95
C LYS A 158 7.14 -9.68 -2.78
N SER A 159 8.02 -10.66 -3.05
CA SER A 159 8.85 -11.27 -2.01
C SER A 159 9.80 -10.26 -1.37
N ALA A 160 10.37 -9.35 -2.18
CA ALA A 160 11.20 -8.26 -1.68
C ALA A 160 10.42 -7.32 -0.74
N VAL A 161 9.14 -7.03 -1.02
CA VAL A 161 8.27 -6.24 -0.11
C VAL A 161 8.10 -6.95 1.24
N LEU A 162 7.94 -8.29 1.25
CA LEU A 162 7.83 -9.03 2.51
C LEU A 162 9.13 -8.99 3.31
N ARG A 163 10.27 -9.22 2.68
CA ARG A 163 11.58 -9.12 3.36
C ARG A 163 11.87 -7.70 3.86
N LEU A 164 11.51 -6.67 3.07
CA LEU A 164 11.59 -5.28 3.50
C LEU A 164 10.73 -5.02 4.76
N THR A 165 9.52 -5.56 4.80
CA THR A 165 8.62 -5.46 5.95
C THR A 165 9.26 -6.02 7.22
N GLU A 166 9.86 -7.20 7.16
CA GLU A 166 10.55 -7.83 8.28
C GLU A 166 11.77 -7.03 8.74
N ALA A 167 12.62 -6.61 7.78
CA ALA A 167 13.81 -5.83 8.09
C ALA A 167 13.44 -4.51 8.79
N LEU A 168 12.51 -3.74 8.22
CA LEU A 168 12.03 -2.49 8.82
C LEU A 168 11.42 -2.73 10.21
N SER A 169 10.59 -3.77 10.35
CA SER A 169 10.01 -4.11 11.65
C SER A 169 11.08 -4.38 12.70
N ALA A 170 12.15 -5.11 12.35
CA ALA A 170 13.26 -5.38 13.27
C ALA A 170 14.02 -4.10 13.67
N GLU A 171 14.11 -3.12 12.75
CA GLU A 171 14.82 -1.86 12.97
C GLU A 171 14.06 -0.87 13.86
N VAL A 172 12.71 -0.87 13.81
CA VAL A 172 11.90 0.22 14.40
C VAL A 172 10.85 -0.21 15.42
N ARG A 173 10.68 -1.51 15.71
CA ARG A 173 9.65 -2.00 16.65
C ARG A 173 9.84 -1.47 18.08
N ASP A 174 11.08 -1.31 18.52
CA ASP A 174 11.43 -0.77 19.83
C ASP A 174 11.34 0.77 19.89
N LYS A 175 11.01 1.40 18.78
CA LYS A 175 10.76 2.84 18.64
C LYS A 175 9.26 3.18 18.55
N GLY A 176 8.38 2.22 18.84
CA GLY A 176 6.93 2.41 18.79
C GLY A 176 6.34 2.39 17.37
N ILE A 177 7.07 1.84 16.38
CA ILE A 177 6.60 1.77 15.00
C ILE A 177 6.32 0.31 14.62
N ASN A 178 5.09 0.01 14.20
CA ASN A 178 4.70 -1.30 13.67
C ASN A 178 4.84 -1.32 12.14
N VAL A 179 5.48 -2.34 11.61
CA VAL A 179 5.57 -2.56 10.16
C VAL A 179 5.08 -3.96 9.86
N ASN A 180 3.99 -4.07 9.10
CA ASN A 180 3.36 -5.34 8.74
C ASN A 180 2.99 -5.37 7.25
N ALA A 181 2.68 -6.54 6.72
CA ALA A 181 2.16 -6.71 5.36
C ALA A 181 0.87 -7.52 5.35
N VAL A 182 0.00 -7.21 4.40
CA VAL A 182 -1.11 -8.07 4.00
C VAL A 182 -0.73 -8.86 2.75
N ILE A 183 -1.14 -10.11 2.66
CA ILE A 183 -0.86 -11.00 1.52
C ILE A 183 -2.19 -11.41 0.89
N PRO A 184 -2.76 -10.59 -0.01
CA PRO A 184 -3.98 -10.97 -0.70
C PRO A 184 -3.72 -12.04 -1.77
N SER A 185 -4.74 -12.88 -2.02
CA SER A 185 -4.91 -13.58 -3.28
C SER A 185 -5.50 -12.62 -4.34
N THR A 186 -6.19 -13.13 -5.36
CA THR A 186 -6.82 -12.27 -6.35
C THR A 186 -7.92 -11.41 -5.71
N LEU A 187 -7.84 -10.09 -5.93
CA LEU A 187 -8.86 -9.14 -5.48
C LEU A 187 -10.00 -9.07 -6.49
N ASP A 188 -11.23 -8.99 -6.00
CA ASP A 188 -12.43 -8.78 -6.81
C ASP A 188 -12.54 -7.30 -7.21
N THR A 189 -11.75 -6.90 -8.22
CA THR A 189 -11.73 -5.54 -8.75
C THR A 189 -12.13 -5.53 -10.23
N PRO A 190 -12.62 -4.39 -10.75
CA PRO A 190 -12.95 -4.28 -12.18
C PRO A 190 -11.80 -4.67 -13.09
N GLY A 191 -10.56 -4.27 -12.77
CA GLY A 191 -9.37 -4.61 -13.55
C GLY A 191 -9.09 -6.13 -13.56
N ASN A 192 -9.19 -6.80 -12.41
CA ASN A 192 -8.99 -8.26 -12.33
C ASN A 192 -10.12 -9.03 -13.02
N ARG A 193 -11.37 -8.58 -12.91
CA ARG A 193 -12.50 -9.18 -13.64
C ARG A 193 -12.30 -9.06 -15.16
N ALA A 194 -11.85 -7.90 -15.65
CA ALA A 194 -11.56 -7.69 -17.05
C ALA A 194 -10.39 -8.56 -17.56
N ALA A 195 -9.36 -8.76 -16.72
CA ALA A 195 -8.19 -9.57 -17.05
C ALA A 195 -8.46 -11.10 -17.00
N GLN A 196 -9.48 -11.52 -16.26
CA GLN A 196 -9.84 -12.94 -16.04
C GLN A 196 -11.36 -13.13 -16.13
N PRO A 197 -11.97 -12.93 -17.32
CA PRO A 197 -13.43 -12.92 -17.48
C PRO A 197 -14.10 -14.26 -17.15
N ASP A 198 -13.38 -15.38 -17.35
CA ASP A 198 -13.90 -16.74 -17.15
C ASP A 198 -13.63 -17.26 -15.71
N ALA A 199 -12.99 -16.47 -14.85
CA ALA A 199 -12.68 -16.90 -13.49
C ALA A 199 -13.90 -16.74 -12.56
N ASP A 200 -14.04 -17.67 -11.61
CA ASP A 200 -15.05 -17.59 -10.56
C ASP A 200 -14.67 -16.56 -9.50
N ALA A 201 -15.08 -15.30 -9.73
CA ALA A 201 -14.81 -14.19 -8.83
C ALA A 201 -15.47 -14.33 -7.45
N SER A 202 -16.42 -15.25 -7.24
CA SER A 202 -17.05 -15.48 -5.92
C SER A 202 -16.06 -15.98 -4.86
N LYS A 203 -14.92 -16.52 -5.30
CA LYS A 203 -13.83 -17.00 -4.45
C LYS A 203 -12.75 -15.94 -4.18
N TRP A 204 -12.79 -14.82 -4.89
CA TRP A 204 -11.79 -13.77 -4.76
C TRP A 204 -11.96 -12.97 -3.46
N VAL A 205 -10.92 -12.25 -3.10
CA VAL A 205 -10.94 -11.36 -1.93
C VAL A 205 -11.77 -10.14 -2.26
N LYS A 206 -12.78 -9.85 -1.44
CA LYS A 206 -13.49 -8.58 -1.55
C LYS A 206 -12.56 -7.45 -1.15
N PRO A 207 -12.49 -6.35 -1.91
CA PRO A 207 -11.63 -5.21 -1.57
C PRO A 207 -11.93 -4.64 -0.19
N ASP A 208 -13.19 -4.59 0.22
CA ASP A 208 -13.58 -4.10 1.55
C ASP A 208 -13.04 -5.01 2.68
N ASP A 209 -13.01 -6.34 2.49
CA ASP A 209 -12.46 -7.27 3.48
C ASP A 209 -10.93 -7.05 3.65
N LEU A 210 -10.21 -6.83 2.54
CA LEU A 210 -8.78 -6.51 2.61
C LEU A 210 -8.54 -5.14 3.26
N ALA A 211 -9.35 -4.13 2.93
CA ALA A 211 -9.28 -2.81 3.54
C ALA A 211 -9.51 -2.90 5.06
N ALA A 212 -10.49 -3.68 5.52
CA ALA A 212 -10.73 -3.90 6.95
C ALA A 212 -9.51 -4.49 7.68
N VAL A 213 -8.80 -5.44 7.07
CA VAL A 213 -7.55 -5.99 7.64
C VAL A 213 -6.46 -4.92 7.71
N ILE A 214 -6.34 -4.05 6.70
CA ILE A 214 -5.38 -2.93 6.70
C ILE A 214 -5.71 -1.95 7.84
N LEU A 215 -6.98 -1.59 8.02
CA LEU A 215 -7.43 -0.72 9.11
C LEU A 215 -7.13 -1.34 10.47
N PHE A 216 -7.39 -2.63 10.63
CA PHE A 216 -7.02 -3.37 11.86
C PHE A 216 -5.52 -3.27 12.14
N LEU A 217 -4.64 -3.54 11.16
CA LEU A 217 -3.19 -3.43 11.33
C LEU A 217 -2.71 -1.99 11.61
N ALA A 218 -3.47 -0.99 11.18
CA ALA A 218 -3.21 0.42 11.46
C ALA A 218 -3.77 0.90 12.81
N SER A 219 -4.52 0.06 13.52
CA SER A 219 -5.15 0.39 14.81
C SER A 219 -4.28 -0.01 16.01
N ASP A 220 -4.65 0.47 17.20
CA ASP A 220 -4.01 0.10 18.46
C ASP A 220 -4.25 -1.37 18.83
N ALA A 221 -5.32 -1.98 18.32
CA ALA A 221 -5.59 -3.41 18.51
C ALA A 221 -4.49 -4.32 17.91
N ALA A 222 -3.69 -3.80 16.98
CA ALA A 222 -2.57 -4.50 16.37
C ALA A 222 -1.19 -4.10 16.95
N ASN A 223 -1.13 -3.42 18.11
CA ASN A 223 0.14 -2.95 18.69
C ASN A 223 1.16 -4.06 18.95
N ALA A 224 0.70 -5.27 19.25
CA ALA A 224 1.59 -6.43 19.47
C ALA A 224 2.04 -7.14 18.18
N ILE A 225 1.56 -6.71 16.99
CA ILE A 225 1.85 -7.36 15.72
C ILE A 225 3.01 -6.62 15.02
N HIS A 226 4.13 -7.31 14.83
CA HIS A 226 5.34 -6.77 14.23
C HIS A 226 5.94 -7.73 13.20
N GLY A 227 6.26 -7.24 12.00
CA GLY A 227 6.88 -8.02 10.93
C GLY A 227 5.99 -9.11 10.36
N ALA A 228 4.69 -9.07 10.65
CA ALA A 228 3.76 -10.09 10.23
C ALA A 228 3.37 -9.94 8.75
N HIS A 229 3.14 -11.10 8.14
CA HIS A 229 2.58 -11.22 6.81
C HIS A 229 1.21 -11.89 6.93
N LEU A 230 0.14 -11.10 6.89
CA LEU A 230 -1.22 -11.61 7.10
C LEU A 230 -1.84 -12.09 5.80
N PRO A 231 -2.10 -13.40 5.64
CA PRO A 231 -2.82 -13.94 4.49
C PRO A 231 -4.28 -13.44 4.48
N VAL A 232 -4.71 -12.95 3.31
CA VAL A 232 -6.10 -12.55 3.06
C VAL A 232 -6.51 -13.16 1.72
N TYR A 233 -7.00 -14.42 1.76
CA TYR A 233 -7.17 -15.22 0.54
C TYR A 233 -8.61 -15.34 0.06
N GLY A 234 -9.59 -14.81 0.80
CA GLY A 234 -10.99 -15.05 0.50
C GLY A 234 -11.34 -16.52 0.66
N ARG A 235 -12.12 -17.05 -0.30
CA ARG A 235 -12.52 -18.47 -0.33
C ARG A 235 -11.74 -19.31 -1.34
N GLY A 236 -10.78 -18.72 -2.04
CA GLY A 236 -9.97 -19.33 -3.11
C GLY A 236 -8.50 -19.51 -2.75
N GLY A 237 -8.18 -19.61 -1.46
CA GLY A 237 -6.83 -19.74 -0.93
C GLY A 237 -6.19 -21.11 -1.12
#